data_2185db4ce434a0af599ae22c02d20a34
#
_entry.id   2185db4ce434a0af599ae22c02d20a34
#
_cell.length_a   1.000
_cell.length_b   1.000
_cell.length_c   1.000
_cell.angle_alpha   90.00
_cell.angle_beta   90.00
_cell.angle_gamma   90.00
#
_symmetry.space_group_name_H-M   'P 1'
#
loop_
_entity.id
_entity.type
_entity.pdbx_description
1 polymer ?
#
loop_
_entity_poly.entity_id
_entity_poly.type
_entity_poly.pdbx_seq_one_letter_code
_entity_poly.pdbx_strand_id
1 'polypeptide(L)'
;AGYMVPLTAWQYIIARVRESFPDTLFLLEGLGGAWEATETLLTEGGMQWAYSELFQEYQAPSVQAYLQHCIHQSPRVGILVHYSETHDNPRLAAQGKTWSLLRNQLCALTSTQGAFGFTCGVEWLATEKIIVHECTGLNWGAEENIVHAMARLGRLLNHHPCFFDGATLQLSPQPTSRTCLLQRVSREGDRALWILINTDVAQSQQVTLETS
;
A
#
# COMPACT_ATOMS: atom_id res chain seq x y z
N ALA A 1 15.56 15.41 6.63
CA ALA A 1 16.62 15.14 7.59
C ALA A 1 16.82 13.63 7.65
N GLY A 2 17.94 13.12 7.12
CA GLY A 2 18.23 11.69 7.14
C GLY A 2 18.48 11.22 8.57
N TYR A 3 17.57 10.47 9.12
CA TYR A 3 17.82 9.75 10.35
C TYR A 3 18.73 8.56 10.01
N MET A 4 20.02 8.74 10.27
CA MET A 4 20.96 7.63 10.28
C MET A 4 20.82 6.87 11.59
N VAL A 5 19.88 5.94 11.66
CA VAL A 5 19.86 5.00 12.78
C VAL A 5 20.95 3.97 12.53
N PRO A 6 21.90 3.77 13.46
CA PRO A 6 22.99 2.81 13.27
C PRO A 6 22.42 1.42 13.04
N LEU A 7 22.78 0.78 11.94
CA LEU A 7 22.37 -0.58 11.58
C LEU A 7 22.56 -1.56 12.74
N THR A 8 23.69 -1.49 13.42
CA THR A 8 24.02 -2.35 14.56
C THR A 8 23.05 -2.23 15.74
N ALA A 9 22.47 -1.03 15.96
CA ALA A 9 21.46 -0.84 17.01
C ALA A 9 20.19 -1.61 16.68
N TRP A 10 19.70 -1.52 15.43
CA TRP A 10 18.54 -2.28 14.99
C TRP A 10 18.80 -3.78 14.97
N GLN A 11 19.94 -4.23 14.49
CA GLN A 11 20.33 -5.65 14.55
C GLN A 11 20.29 -6.19 15.97
N TYR A 12 20.84 -5.45 16.94
CA TYR A 12 20.81 -5.84 18.34
C TYR A 12 19.37 -5.88 18.90
N ILE A 13 18.57 -4.84 18.69
CA ILE A 13 17.19 -4.79 19.19
C ILE A 13 16.35 -5.93 18.62
N ILE A 14 16.41 -6.14 17.30
CA ILE A 14 15.64 -7.18 16.62
C ILE A 14 16.08 -8.57 17.09
N ALA A 15 17.39 -8.83 17.21
CA ALA A 15 17.91 -10.09 17.71
C ALA A 15 17.40 -10.36 19.15
N ARG A 16 17.49 -9.38 20.03
CA ARG A 16 17.02 -9.51 21.43
C ARG A 16 15.51 -9.76 21.53
N VAL A 17 14.71 -9.08 20.74
CA VAL A 17 13.25 -9.29 20.72
C VAL A 17 12.94 -10.71 20.24
N ARG A 18 13.59 -11.17 19.17
CA ARG A 18 13.35 -12.51 18.59
C ARG A 18 13.84 -13.68 19.45
N GLU A 19 14.75 -13.44 20.37
CA GLU A 19 15.11 -14.48 21.38
C GLU A 19 13.88 -14.91 22.20
N SER A 20 12.98 -14.00 22.53
CA SER A 20 11.79 -14.27 23.32
C SER A 20 10.50 -14.37 22.48
N PHE A 21 10.46 -13.68 21.35
CA PHE A 21 9.30 -13.57 20.46
C PHE A 21 9.74 -13.76 19.00
N PRO A 22 10.03 -15.00 18.56
CA PRO A 22 10.65 -15.27 17.26
C PRO A 22 9.79 -14.82 16.07
N ASP A 23 8.47 -14.80 16.21
CA ASP A 23 7.52 -14.42 15.14
C ASP A 23 7.23 -12.91 15.07
N THR A 24 7.95 -12.08 15.84
CA THR A 24 7.77 -10.63 15.81
C THR A 24 8.11 -10.05 14.44
N LEU A 25 7.14 -9.37 13.82
CA LEU A 25 7.33 -8.60 12.59
C LEU A 25 7.83 -7.18 12.93
N PHE A 26 8.86 -6.77 12.22
CA PHE A 26 9.36 -5.40 12.27
C PHE A 26 9.02 -4.68 10.98
N LEU A 27 8.24 -3.62 11.11
CA LEU A 27 7.82 -2.75 10.02
C LEU A 27 8.60 -1.44 10.09
N LEU A 28 9.33 -1.12 9.04
CA LEU A 28 10.09 0.12 8.91
C LEU A 28 9.20 1.26 8.39
N GLU A 29 9.19 2.37 9.10
CA GLU A 29 8.74 3.64 8.58
C GLU A 29 9.93 4.40 7.99
N GLY A 30 10.27 4.10 6.73
CA GLY A 30 11.40 4.71 6.01
C GLY A 30 11.00 5.82 5.05
N LEU A 31 9.88 6.49 5.31
CA LEU A 31 9.30 7.48 4.41
C LEU A 31 10.20 8.71 4.23
N GLY A 32 10.36 9.15 2.97
CA GLY A 32 11.17 10.32 2.62
C GLY A 32 12.69 10.13 2.79
N GLY A 33 13.13 8.93 3.12
CA GLY A 33 14.55 8.58 3.23
C GLY A 33 15.15 8.10 1.90
N ALA A 34 16.48 7.96 1.87
CA ALA A 34 17.16 7.33 0.74
C ALA A 34 16.81 5.84 0.68
N TRP A 35 16.56 5.33 -0.53
CA TRP A 35 16.21 3.92 -0.75
C TRP A 35 17.25 2.95 -0.16
N GLU A 36 18.52 3.29 -0.29
CA GLU A 36 19.63 2.47 0.21
C GLU A 36 19.55 2.24 1.72
N ALA A 37 19.06 3.22 2.49
CA ALA A 37 18.87 3.07 3.93
C ALA A 37 17.72 2.09 4.23
N THR A 38 16.62 2.18 3.50
CA THR A 38 15.48 1.24 3.61
C THR A 38 15.92 -0.17 3.23
N GLU A 39 16.62 -0.32 2.11
CA GLU A 39 17.16 -1.60 1.64
C GLU A 39 18.08 -2.24 2.69
N THR A 40 19.04 -1.48 3.23
CA THR A 40 19.97 -1.97 4.26
C THR A 40 19.23 -2.45 5.52
N LEU A 41 18.24 -1.71 6.00
CA LEU A 41 17.47 -2.13 7.18
C LEU A 41 16.61 -3.37 6.93
N LEU A 42 16.11 -3.56 5.74
CA LEU A 42 15.37 -4.76 5.35
C LEU A 42 16.30 -5.97 5.17
N THR A 43 17.42 -5.83 4.44
CA THR A 43 18.29 -6.94 4.07
C THR A 43 19.33 -7.31 5.15
N GLU A 44 19.83 -6.31 5.88
CA GLU A 44 20.89 -6.49 6.88
C GLU A 44 20.40 -6.21 8.30
N GLY A 45 19.44 -5.30 8.49
CA GLY A 45 18.87 -4.94 9.79
C GLY A 45 17.97 -6.00 10.40
N GLY A 46 17.42 -6.90 9.57
CA GLY A 46 16.49 -7.96 9.99
C GLY A 46 15.04 -7.54 10.06
N MET A 47 14.68 -6.39 9.50
CA MET A 47 13.29 -5.99 9.30
C MET A 47 12.68 -6.75 8.13
N GLN A 48 11.37 -6.97 8.14
CA GLN A 48 10.68 -7.74 7.09
C GLN A 48 9.84 -6.89 6.17
N TRP A 49 9.30 -5.80 6.69
CA TRP A 49 8.36 -4.92 5.99
C TRP A 49 8.81 -3.47 6.07
N ALA A 50 8.49 -2.71 5.03
CA ALA A 50 8.63 -1.26 5.04
C ALA A 50 7.38 -0.59 4.45
N TYR A 51 7.10 0.65 4.86
CA TYR A 51 6.06 1.46 4.21
C TYR A 51 6.46 1.78 2.79
N SER A 52 5.50 1.68 1.89
CA SER A 52 5.63 2.15 0.52
C SER A 52 5.13 3.60 0.42
N GLU A 53 5.74 4.38 -0.47
CA GLU A 53 5.37 5.77 -0.70
C GLU A 53 4.28 5.93 -1.78
N LEU A 54 3.61 4.84 -2.18
CA LEU A 54 2.54 4.88 -3.19
C LEU A 54 1.44 5.88 -2.87
N PHE A 55 1.20 6.15 -1.58
CA PHE A 55 0.19 7.13 -1.15
C PHE A 55 0.49 8.56 -1.60
N GLN A 56 1.73 8.88 -1.98
CA GLN A 56 2.16 10.18 -2.49
C GLN A 56 2.04 10.29 -4.02
N GLU A 57 1.84 9.17 -4.72
CA GLU A 57 1.76 9.13 -6.16
C GLU A 57 0.31 9.23 -6.64
N TYR A 58 -0.01 10.24 -7.43
CA TYR A 58 -1.40 10.56 -7.79
C TYR A 58 -1.72 10.35 -9.27
N GLN A 59 -0.75 10.55 -10.15
CA GLN A 59 -0.93 10.44 -11.59
C GLN A 59 -0.57 9.04 -12.08
N ALA A 60 -1.30 8.52 -13.07
CA ALA A 60 -1.07 7.16 -13.56
C ALA A 60 0.41 6.85 -13.93
N PRO A 61 1.16 7.74 -14.60
CA PRO A 61 2.57 7.48 -14.88
C PRO A 61 3.44 7.32 -13.63
N SER A 62 3.26 8.18 -12.62
CA SER A 62 4.02 8.09 -11.36
C SER A 62 3.60 6.89 -10.53
N VAL A 63 2.30 6.60 -10.46
CA VAL A 63 1.77 5.37 -9.85
C VAL A 63 2.41 4.14 -10.48
N GLN A 64 2.46 4.05 -11.81
CA GLN A 64 3.07 2.90 -12.49
C GLN A 64 4.57 2.79 -12.23
N ALA A 65 5.30 3.90 -12.32
CA ALA A 65 6.74 3.90 -12.06
C ALA A 65 7.04 3.39 -10.64
N TYR A 66 6.25 3.86 -9.65
CA TYR A 66 6.40 3.42 -8.29
C TYR A 66 5.99 1.94 -8.08
N LEU A 67 4.90 1.50 -8.69
CA LEU A 67 4.49 0.09 -8.64
C LEU A 67 5.53 -0.83 -9.30
N GLN A 68 6.14 -0.41 -10.41
CA GLN A 68 7.25 -1.14 -11.04
C GLN A 68 8.42 -1.30 -10.09
N HIS A 69 8.76 -0.24 -9.33
CA HIS A 69 9.77 -0.30 -8.29
C HIS A 69 9.38 -1.32 -7.20
N CYS A 70 8.15 -1.25 -6.65
CA CYS A 70 7.69 -2.19 -5.63
C CYS A 70 7.73 -3.64 -6.10
N ILE A 71 7.25 -3.92 -7.32
CA ILE A 71 7.24 -5.27 -7.91
C ILE A 71 8.66 -5.82 -8.05
N HIS A 72 9.60 -4.98 -8.46
CA HIS A 72 10.99 -5.38 -8.63
C HIS A 72 11.72 -5.58 -7.30
N GLN A 73 11.46 -4.71 -6.30
CA GLN A 73 12.19 -4.72 -5.04
C GLN A 73 11.64 -5.73 -4.03
N SER A 74 10.31 -5.87 -3.91
CA SER A 74 9.71 -6.70 -2.87
C SER A 74 10.21 -8.16 -2.83
N PRO A 75 10.44 -8.86 -3.96
CA PRO A 75 11.00 -10.21 -3.92
C PRO A 75 12.43 -10.29 -3.38
N ARG A 76 13.16 -9.16 -3.43
CA ARG A 76 14.57 -9.08 -3.09
C ARG A 76 14.82 -8.61 -1.66
N VAL A 77 14.03 -7.65 -1.18
CA VAL A 77 14.32 -6.97 0.09
C VAL A 77 13.28 -7.21 1.18
N GLY A 78 12.05 -7.59 0.83
CA GLY A 78 10.94 -7.73 1.75
C GLY A 78 9.71 -6.93 1.30
N ILE A 79 8.61 -7.06 2.03
CA ILE A 79 7.31 -6.52 1.60
C ILE A 79 7.26 -5.01 1.77
N LEU A 80 6.94 -4.30 0.68
CA LEU A 80 6.59 -2.89 0.71
C LEU A 80 5.08 -2.75 0.92
N VAL A 81 4.68 -2.37 2.14
CA VAL A 81 3.27 -2.26 2.54
C VAL A 81 2.67 -0.99 1.98
N HIS A 82 1.63 -1.11 1.17
CA HIS A 82 0.91 0.05 0.64
C HIS A 82 -0.03 0.63 1.69
N TYR A 83 0.10 1.93 1.91
CA TYR A 83 -0.81 2.72 2.74
C TYR A 83 -1.60 3.69 1.87
N SER A 84 -2.86 3.89 2.20
CA SER A 84 -3.68 4.88 1.49
C SER A 84 -3.44 6.30 1.98
N GLU A 85 -3.21 6.46 3.27
CA GLU A 85 -2.76 7.69 3.94
C GLU A 85 -2.02 7.33 5.24
N THR A 86 -1.25 8.28 5.78
CA THR A 86 -0.62 8.18 7.10
C THR A 86 -1.18 9.27 8.03
N HIS A 87 -0.87 9.18 9.34
CA HIS A 87 -1.26 10.20 10.32
C HIS A 87 -0.59 11.56 10.06
N ASP A 88 0.51 11.60 9.31
CA ASP A 88 1.24 12.84 8.98
C ASP A 88 0.64 13.59 7.79
N ASN A 89 -0.25 12.97 7.02
CA ASN A 89 -0.82 13.53 5.82
C ASN A 89 -2.21 14.12 6.06
N PRO A 90 -2.67 15.06 5.18
CA PRO A 90 -4.08 15.40 5.10
C PRO A 90 -4.93 14.17 4.82
N ARG A 91 -6.11 14.10 5.45
CA ARG A 91 -7.04 12.99 5.25
C ARG A 91 -7.53 12.92 3.80
N LEU A 92 -7.62 11.73 3.25
CA LEU A 92 -8.14 11.51 1.89
C LEU A 92 -9.57 12.05 1.71
N ALA A 93 -10.40 11.90 2.74
CA ALA A 93 -11.77 12.37 2.71
C ALA A 93 -11.91 13.90 2.65
N ALA A 94 -10.86 14.65 2.98
CA ALA A 94 -10.83 16.11 2.75
C ALA A 94 -10.93 16.48 1.26
N GLN A 95 -10.54 15.55 0.36
CA GLN A 95 -10.73 15.68 -1.09
C GLN A 95 -12.01 14.99 -1.61
N GLY A 96 -12.85 14.52 -0.71
CA GLY A 96 -14.12 13.88 -1.01
C GLY A 96 -14.07 12.35 -1.01
N LYS A 97 -15.27 11.76 -0.90
CA LYS A 97 -15.50 10.32 -0.81
C LYS A 97 -14.94 9.52 -1.99
N THR A 98 -15.15 10.01 -3.21
CA THR A 98 -14.69 9.33 -4.43
C THR A 98 -13.17 9.22 -4.45
N TRP A 99 -12.48 10.30 -4.06
CA TRP A 99 -11.03 10.30 -3.95
C TRP A 99 -10.55 9.33 -2.88
N SER A 100 -11.13 9.37 -1.68
CA SER A 100 -10.79 8.45 -0.60
C SER A 100 -10.96 6.99 -1.04
N LEU A 101 -12.10 6.66 -1.68
CA LEU A 101 -12.37 5.32 -2.16
C LEU A 101 -11.36 4.87 -3.22
N LEU A 102 -11.08 5.72 -4.21
CA LEU A 102 -10.07 5.44 -5.24
C LEU A 102 -8.71 5.11 -4.62
N ARG A 103 -8.23 5.94 -3.70
CA ARG A 103 -6.90 5.76 -3.09
C ARG A 103 -6.80 4.48 -2.28
N ASN A 104 -7.83 4.15 -1.51
CA ASN A 104 -7.89 2.89 -0.76
C ASN A 104 -7.92 1.67 -1.70
N GLN A 105 -8.73 1.72 -2.75
CA GLN A 105 -8.80 0.64 -3.74
C GLN A 105 -7.48 0.48 -4.49
N LEU A 106 -6.86 1.58 -4.92
CA LEU A 106 -5.55 1.55 -5.59
C LEU A 106 -4.51 0.86 -4.70
N CYS A 107 -4.32 1.35 -3.47
CA CYS A 107 -3.32 0.79 -2.56
C CYS A 107 -3.59 -0.69 -2.22
N ALA A 108 -4.85 -1.05 -1.97
CA ALA A 108 -5.22 -2.43 -1.64
C ALA A 108 -5.03 -3.39 -2.83
N LEU A 109 -5.55 -3.02 -4.00
CA LEU A 109 -5.55 -3.91 -5.17
C LEU A 109 -4.16 -4.07 -5.81
N THR A 110 -3.28 -3.09 -5.64
CA THR A 110 -1.89 -3.15 -6.14
C THR A 110 -0.88 -3.63 -5.10
N SER A 111 -1.34 -3.94 -3.88
CA SER A 111 -0.46 -4.36 -2.78
C SER A 111 0.30 -5.64 -3.11
N THR A 112 1.57 -5.68 -2.74
CA THR A 112 2.37 -6.90 -2.81
C THR A 112 1.86 -7.88 -1.74
N GLN A 113 1.48 -9.08 -2.15
CA GLN A 113 0.99 -10.14 -1.25
C GLN A 113 -0.15 -9.70 -0.30
N GLY A 114 -1.01 -8.78 -0.74
CA GLY A 114 -2.10 -8.27 0.08
C GLY A 114 -1.71 -7.32 1.21
N ALA A 115 -0.45 -6.89 1.28
CA ALA A 115 0.06 -6.00 2.32
C ALA A 115 -0.46 -4.57 2.12
N PHE A 116 -1.55 -4.26 2.79
CA PHE A 116 -2.26 -2.99 2.73
C PHE A 116 -2.64 -2.49 4.12
N GLY A 117 -2.48 -1.19 4.34
CA GLY A 117 -2.86 -0.50 5.55
C GLY A 117 -3.60 0.82 5.28
N PHE A 118 -4.29 1.31 6.29
CA PHE A 118 -4.93 2.61 6.29
C PHE A 118 -5.04 3.17 7.71
N THR A 119 -5.17 4.47 7.83
CA THR A 119 -5.31 5.15 9.12
C THR A 119 -6.74 5.07 9.62
N CYS A 120 -6.94 4.82 10.90
CA CYS A 120 -8.26 4.79 11.54
C CYS A 120 -9.07 6.05 11.20
N GLY A 121 -10.36 5.88 10.89
CA GLY A 121 -11.27 6.93 10.47
C GLY A 121 -11.35 7.13 8.94
N VAL A 122 -10.46 6.51 8.15
CA VAL A 122 -10.60 6.48 6.68
C VAL A 122 -11.93 5.87 6.28
N GLU A 123 -12.30 4.77 6.91
CA GLU A 123 -13.55 4.04 6.68
C GLU A 123 -14.80 4.88 7.02
N TRP A 124 -14.65 5.86 7.92
CA TRP A 124 -15.68 6.79 8.35
C TRP A 124 -15.61 8.15 7.67
N LEU A 125 -14.75 8.29 6.66
CA LEU A 125 -14.53 9.53 5.92
C LEU A 125 -14.17 10.72 6.83
N ALA A 126 -13.33 10.48 7.83
CA ALA A 126 -12.79 11.56 8.66
C ALA A 126 -11.98 12.53 7.80
N THR A 127 -12.26 13.83 7.94
CA THR A 127 -11.66 14.92 7.15
C THR A 127 -10.57 15.68 7.92
N GLU A 128 -10.61 15.61 9.25
CA GLU A 128 -9.65 16.31 10.10
C GLU A 128 -8.34 15.55 10.17
N LYS A 129 -7.23 16.26 9.95
CA LYS A 129 -5.90 15.66 10.11
C LYS A 129 -5.70 15.21 11.55
N ILE A 130 -5.08 14.04 11.72
CA ILE A 130 -4.73 13.54 13.06
C ILE A 130 -3.68 14.44 13.69
N ILE A 131 -3.94 14.85 14.94
CA ILE A 131 -2.95 15.50 15.78
C ILE A 131 -2.46 14.44 16.77
N VAL A 132 -1.21 14.01 16.60
CA VAL A 132 -0.64 12.82 17.25
C VAL A 132 -0.75 12.84 18.79
N HIS A 133 -0.74 14.03 19.39
CA HIS A 133 -0.81 14.20 20.84
C HIS A 133 -2.18 14.62 21.34
N GLU A 134 -3.19 14.64 20.47
CA GLU A 134 -4.56 15.01 20.80
C GLU A 134 -5.53 13.96 20.29
N CYS A 135 -6.63 13.78 20.97
CA CYS A 135 -7.70 12.92 20.53
C CYS A 135 -8.58 13.66 19.51
N THR A 136 -8.23 13.58 18.23
CA THR A 136 -9.11 14.06 17.16
C THR A 136 -10.22 13.07 16.86
N GLY A 137 -11.39 13.57 16.46
CA GLY A 137 -12.51 12.73 16.08
C GLY A 137 -12.18 11.85 14.86
N LEU A 138 -12.52 10.57 14.96
CA LEU A 138 -12.38 9.62 13.86
C LEU A 138 -13.63 9.58 12.97
N ASN A 139 -14.57 10.47 13.17
CA ASN A 139 -15.88 10.51 12.50
C ASN A 139 -16.68 9.19 12.65
N TRP A 140 -16.42 8.47 13.73
CA TRP A 140 -16.98 7.14 14.00
C TRP A 140 -18.50 7.15 13.98
N GLY A 141 -19.09 6.21 13.22
CA GLY A 141 -20.54 6.07 13.10
C GLY A 141 -21.18 7.08 12.14
N ALA A 142 -20.40 7.83 11.36
CA ALA A 142 -20.95 8.74 10.37
C ALA A 142 -21.87 8.00 9.39
N GLU A 143 -23.01 8.61 9.06
CA GLU A 143 -23.99 8.07 8.11
C GLU A 143 -23.35 7.87 6.73
N GLU A 144 -22.64 8.89 6.24
CA GLU A 144 -21.83 8.76 5.03
C GLU A 144 -20.47 8.16 5.38
N ASN A 145 -20.20 6.98 4.84
CA ASN A 145 -18.98 6.22 5.12
C ASN A 145 -18.60 5.29 3.95
N ILE A 146 -17.45 4.63 4.04
CA ILE A 146 -16.98 3.60 3.10
C ILE A 146 -16.67 2.26 3.81
N VAL A 147 -17.20 2.04 5.00
CA VAL A 147 -16.96 0.83 5.82
C VAL A 147 -17.21 -0.45 5.01
N HIS A 148 -18.34 -0.53 4.30
CA HIS A 148 -18.65 -1.71 3.49
C HIS A 148 -17.67 -1.92 2.33
N ALA A 149 -17.19 -0.85 1.71
CA ALA A 149 -16.18 -0.94 0.65
C ALA A 149 -14.85 -1.44 1.21
N MET A 150 -14.40 -0.90 2.34
CA MET A 150 -13.19 -1.35 3.03
C MET A 150 -13.30 -2.82 3.48
N ALA A 151 -14.44 -3.22 4.04
CA ALA A 151 -14.68 -4.62 4.42
C ALA A 151 -14.66 -5.57 3.19
N ARG A 152 -15.15 -5.13 2.03
CA ARG A 152 -15.05 -5.91 0.78
C ARG A 152 -13.60 -6.04 0.31
N LEU A 153 -12.82 -4.96 0.37
CA LEU A 153 -11.39 -5.02 0.06
C LEU A 153 -10.67 -5.99 0.99
N GLY A 154 -10.87 -5.88 2.30
CA GLY A 154 -10.29 -6.80 3.28
C GLY A 154 -10.65 -8.26 3.01
N ARG A 155 -11.92 -8.56 2.68
CA ARG A 155 -12.32 -9.92 2.30
C ARG A 155 -11.62 -10.39 1.02
N LEU A 156 -11.50 -9.54 0.01
CA LEU A 156 -10.80 -9.89 -1.23
C LEU A 156 -9.33 -10.24 -0.96
N LEU A 157 -8.62 -9.39 -0.21
CA LEU A 157 -7.21 -9.61 0.13
C LEU A 157 -7.01 -10.90 0.94
N ASN A 158 -7.94 -11.23 1.85
CA ASN A 158 -7.83 -12.39 2.74
C ASN A 158 -8.29 -13.71 2.13
N HIS A 159 -9.05 -13.70 1.04
CA HIS A 159 -9.66 -14.92 0.51
C HIS A 159 -9.32 -15.21 -0.96
N HIS A 160 -8.81 -14.25 -1.71
CA HIS A 160 -8.52 -14.47 -3.12
C HIS A 160 -7.06 -14.87 -3.34
N PRO A 161 -6.75 -16.04 -3.93
CA PRO A 161 -5.39 -16.57 -4.06
C PRO A 161 -4.40 -15.65 -4.78
N CYS A 162 -4.88 -14.75 -5.64
CA CYS A 162 -4.02 -13.76 -6.31
C CYS A 162 -3.42 -12.70 -5.36
N PHE A 163 -3.78 -12.69 -4.07
CA PHE A 163 -3.21 -11.82 -3.05
C PHE A 163 -2.37 -12.57 -2.02
N PHE A 164 -2.23 -13.87 -2.15
CA PHE A 164 -1.46 -14.69 -1.21
C PHE A 164 0.03 -14.70 -1.57
N ASP A 165 0.82 -15.23 -0.65
CA ASP A 165 2.24 -15.44 -0.89
C ASP A 165 2.51 -16.25 -2.16
N GLY A 166 3.51 -15.82 -2.92
CA GLY A 166 3.87 -16.43 -4.20
C GLY A 166 3.01 -16.02 -5.39
N ALA A 167 1.92 -15.25 -5.19
CA ALA A 167 1.19 -14.65 -6.30
C ALA A 167 2.04 -13.60 -7.03
N THR A 168 1.92 -13.53 -8.34
CA THR A 168 2.62 -12.55 -9.16
C THR A 168 1.75 -11.33 -9.45
N LEU A 169 2.39 -10.18 -9.58
CA LEU A 169 1.77 -8.93 -10.01
C LEU A 169 2.59 -8.37 -11.18
N GLN A 170 1.92 -8.10 -12.29
CA GLN A 170 2.54 -7.58 -13.50
C GLN A 170 1.80 -6.34 -13.98
N LEU A 171 2.57 -5.33 -14.36
CA LEU A 171 2.05 -4.14 -15.03
C LEU A 171 1.92 -4.41 -16.53
N SER A 172 0.77 -4.07 -17.07
CA SER A 172 0.56 -4.06 -18.51
C SER A 172 0.95 -2.69 -19.10
N PRO A 173 1.30 -2.63 -20.39
CA PRO A 173 1.46 -1.35 -21.07
C PRO A 173 0.25 -0.45 -20.84
N GLN A 174 0.49 0.84 -20.64
CA GLN A 174 -0.59 1.78 -20.31
C GLN A 174 -1.51 1.99 -21.49
N PRO A 175 -2.81 1.73 -21.32
CA PRO A 175 -3.78 2.08 -22.37
C PRO A 175 -3.96 3.60 -22.51
N THR A 176 -3.82 4.36 -21.42
CA THR A 176 -3.87 5.83 -21.43
C THR A 176 -2.96 6.42 -20.35
N SER A 177 -2.68 7.73 -20.42
CA SER A 177 -1.93 8.45 -19.38
C SER A 177 -2.70 8.61 -18.04
N ARG A 178 -3.95 8.17 -17.97
CA ARG A 178 -4.84 8.30 -16.80
C ARG A 178 -5.28 6.97 -16.20
N THR A 179 -4.84 5.87 -16.79
CA THR A 179 -5.25 4.54 -16.35
C THR A 179 -4.03 3.65 -16.09
N CYS A 180 -4.13 2.80 -15.09
CA CYS A 180 -3.17 1.74 -14.83
C CYS A 180 -3.88 0.40 -15.04
N LEU A 181 -3.20 -0.52 -15.72
CA LEU A 181 -3.67 -1.87 -15.92
C LEU A 181 -2.64 -2.85 -15.36
N LEU A 182 -3.13 -3.77 -14.53
CA LEU A 182 -2.31 -4.79 -13.90
C LEU A 182 -2.96 -6.16 -14.03
N GLN A 183 -2.14 -7.18 -14.08
CA GLN A 183 -2.56 -8.56 -13.95
C GLN A 183 -1.96 -9.18 -12.69
N ARG A 184 -2.78 -9.87 -11.92
CA ARG A 184 -2.35 -10.72 -10.81
C ARG A 184 -2.63 -12.17 -11.16
N VAL A 185 -1.70 -13.05 -10.84
CA VAL A 185 -1.86 -14.50 -11.03
C VAL A 185 -1.54 -15.19 -9.72
N SER A 186 -2.37 -16.16 -9.32
CA SER A 186 -2.12 -16.98 -8.14
C SER A 186 -0.80 -17.75 -8.27
N ARG A 187 -0.26 -18.20 -7.15
CA ARG A 187 0.96 -19.00 -7.10
C ARG A 187 0.88 -20.26 -8.00
N GLU A 188 -0.27 -20.92 -8.00
CA GLU A 188 -0.54 -22.13 -8.76
C GLU A 188 -0.85 -21.85 -10.25
N GLY A 189 -1.05 -20.58 -10.62
CA GLY A 189 -1.37 -20.17 -12.00
C GLY A 189 -2.81 -20.46 -12.44
N ASP A 190 -3.67 -20.95 -11.53
CA ASP A 190 -5.05 -21.35 -11.83
C ASP A 190 -6.07 -20.21 -11.70
N ARG A 191 -5.67 -19.08 -11.13
CA ARG A 191 -6.49 -17.88 -10.95
C ARG A 191 -5.76 -16.65 -11.44
N ALA A 192 -6.49 -15.81 -12.15
CA ALA A 192 -6.00 -14.50 -12.59
C ALA A 192 -7.03 -13.41 -12.31
N LEU A 193 -6.53 -12.23 -12.01
CA LEU A 193 -7.31 -11.00 -11.87
C LEU A 193 -6.71 -9.90 -12.73
N TRP A 194 -7.56 -9.22 -13.47
CA TRP A 194 -7.23 -7.95 -14.12
C TRP A 194 -7.71 -6.80 -13.23
N ILE A 195 -6.83 -5.84 -13.00
CA ILE A 195 -7.10 -4.65 -12.20
C ILE A 195 -6.92 -3.45 -13.10
N LEU A 196 -8.02 -2.77 -13.38
CA LEU A 196 -8.04 -1.52 -14.13
C LEU A 196 -8.34 -0.38 -13.18
N ILE A 197 -7.45 0.60 -13.13
CA ILE A 197 -7.57 1.77 -12.25
C ILE A 197 -7.64 3.01 -13.12
N ASN A 198 -8.72 3.79 -12.96
CA ASN A 198 -8.80 5.14 -13.49
C ASN A 198 -8.36 6.11 -12.39
N THR A 199 -7.24 6.81 -12.61
CA THR A 199 -6.71 7.79 -11.64
C THR A 199 -7.39 9.17 -11.75
N ASP A 200 -8.26 9.37 -12.72
CA ASP A 200 -9.02 10.59 -12.92
C ASP A 200 -10.43 10.43 -12.33
N VAL A 201 -10.71 11.06 -11.20
CA VAL A 201 -12.02 11.01 -10.55
C VAL A 201 -13.09 11.84 -11.26
N ALA A 202 -12.70 12.73 -12.18
CA ALA A 202 -13.61 13.65 -12.86
C ALA A 202 -14.10 13.11 -14.21
N GLN A 203 -13.37 12.19 -14.84
CA GLN A 203 -13.66 11.72 -16.20
C GLN A 203 -13.60 10.21 -16.32
N SER A 204 -14.56 9.61 -17.00
CA SER A 204 -14.52 8.21 -17.40
C SER A 204 -13.45 8.00 -18.47
N GLN A 205 -12.80 6.85 -18.42
CA GLN A 205 -11.80 6.42 -19.39
C GLN A 205 -12.28 5.15 -20.08
N GLN A 206 -12.10 5.10 -21.40
CA GLN A 206 -12.35 3.89 -22.18
C GLN A 206 -11.02 3.15 -22.40
N VAL A 207 -11.01 1.86 -22.12
CA VAL A 207 -9.83 1.00 -22.28
C VAL A 207 -10.24 -0.24 -23.06
N THR A 208 -9.44 -0.59 -24.07
CA THR A 208 -9.59 -1.85 -24.80
C THR A 208 -8.58 -2.85 -24.21
N LEU A 209 -9.06 -4.00 -23.78
CA LEU A 209 -8.20 -5.10 -23.32
C LEU A 209 -8.05 -6.10 -24.46
N GLU A 210 -6.81 -6.38 -24.86
CA GLU A 210 -6.51 -7.51 -25.73
C GLU A 210 -6.37 -8.74 -24.84
N THR A 211 -7.38 -9.60 -24.86
CA THR A 211 -7.31 -10.90 -24.20
C THR A 211 -6.77 -11.92 -25.20
N SER A 212 -5.49 -12.28 -25.04
CA SER A 212 -4.88 -13.41 -25.74
C SER A 212 -5.23 -14.74 -25.05
#